data_0f0d54a51021a63ad5f9d7af0d3f3dc9
#
_entry.id   0f0d54a51021a63ad5f9d7af0d3f3dc9
#
_cell.length_a   1.000
_cell.length_b   1.000
_cell.length_c   1.000
_cell.angle_alpha   90.00
_cell.angle_beta   90.00
_cell.angle_gamma   90.00
#
_symmetry.space_group_name_H-M   'P 1'
#
loop_
_entity.id
_entity.type
_entity.pdbx_description
1 polymer ?
#
loop_
_entity_poly.entity_id
_entity_poly.type
_entity_poly.pdbx_seq_one_letter_code
_entity_poly.pdbx_strand_id
1 'polypeptide(L)'
;MTPQLRAEKSAAAMWSTDTASQALGMRIDHIAPGAADLSMVVTAAMLNGHGIAHGGYIFTLADSAFAFACNSYNQLAVAQQNQISYLAPGKAGERLHAAAREQSRTGRSGVYDVTVTGEDGRTIALFRGLSRTIKGHHFEEEMTP
;
A
#
# COMPACT_ATOMS: atom_id res chain seq x y z
N MET A 1 -18.10 -10.28 13.05
CA MET A 1 -17.57 -9.31 12.06
C MET A 1 -17.09 -10.05 10.83
N THR A 2 -17.42 -9.58 9.63
CA THR A 2 -16.95 -10.19 8.39
C THR A 2 -15.47 -9.86 8.14
N PRO A 3 -14.73 -10.72 7.41
CA PRO A 3 -13.35 -10.38 7.01
C PRO A 3 -13.26 -9.07 6.24
N GLN A 4 -14.22 -8.79 5.36
CA GLN A 4 -14.26 -7.53 4.60
C GLN A 4 -14.40 -6.31 5.51
N LEU A 5 -15.33 -6.35 6.46
CA LEU A 5 -15.51 -5.25 7.40
C LEU A 5 -14.26 -5.05 8.29
N ARG A 6 -13.63 -6.15 8.69
CA ARG A 6 -12.38 -6.09 9.46
C ARG A 6 -11.28 -5.39 8.68
N ALA A 7 -11.14 -5.72 7.39
CA ALA A 7 -10.16 -5.08 6.52
C ALA A 7 -10.44 -3.57 6.37
N GLU A 8 -11.69 -3.19 6.16
CA GLU A 8 -12.09 -1.78 6.03
C GLU A 8 -11.85 -0.99 7.31
N LYS A 9 -12.18 -1.56 8.47
CA LYS A 9 -11.95 -0.91 9.76
C LYS A 9 -10.47 -0.79 10.09
N SER A 10 -9.67 -1.80 9.77
CA SER A 10 -8.21 -1.74 9.92
C SER A 10 -7.63 -0.61 9.08
N ALA A 11 -8.05 -0.50 7.83
CA ALA A 11 -7.60 0.56 6.93
C ALA A 11 -8.00 1.95 7.45
N ALA A 12 -9.23 2.12 7.93
CA ALA A 12 -9.70 3.39 8.48
C ALA A 12 -8.88 3.81 9.71
N ALA A 13 -8.57 2.88 10.61
CA ALA A 13 -7.75 3.15 11.78
C ALA A 13 -6.32 3.56 11.39
N MET A 14 -5.70 2.84 10.45
CA MET A 14 -4.36 3.19 9.96
C MET A 14 -4.33 4.54 9.27
N TRP A 15 -5.32 4.79 8.39
CA TRP A 15 -5.38 6.04 7.62
C TRP A 15 -5.45 7.27 8.55
N SER A 16 -6.16 7.17 9.66
CA SER A 16 -6.36 8.30 10.57
C SER A 16 -5.07 8.91 11.12
N THR A 17 -3.98 8.15 11.15
CA THR A 17 -2.67 8.57 11.67
C THR A 17 -1.56 8.52 10.62
N ASP A 18 -1.85 8.11 9.39
CA ASP A 18 -0.87 8.01 8.31
C ASP A 18 -0.68 9.38 7.63
N THR A 19 0.08 10.23 8.29
CA THR A 19 0.34 11.59 7.80
C THR A 19 1.13 11.62 6.51
N ALA A 20 2.04 10.65 6.29
CA ALA A 20 2.86 10.58 5.10
C ALA A 20 2.01 10.32 3.85
N SER A 21 1.15 9.30 3.89
CA SER A 21 0.28 8.98 2.76
C SER A 21 -0.73 10.09 2.48
N GLN A 22 -1.29 10.69 3.52
CA GLN A 22 -2.21 11.82 3.41
C GLN A 22 -1.52 13.05 2.79
N ALA A 23 -0.31 13.39 3.23
CA ALA A 23 0.43 14.54 2.74
C ALA A 23 0.79 14.41 1.26
N LEU A 24 0.97 13.19 0.75
CA LEU A 24 1.24 12.93 -0.66
C LEU A 24 -0.03 12.85 -1.51
N GLY A 25 -1.19 13.08 -0.91
CA GLY A 25 -2.46 13.07 -1.62
C GLY A 25 -2.92 11.69 -2.08
N MET A 26 -2.47 10.63 -1.42
CA MET A 26 -2.92 9.28 -1.75
C MET A 26 -4.41 9.10 -1.48
N ARG A 27 -5.05 8.24 -2.27
CA ARG A 27 -6.40 7.73 -2.03
C ARG A 27 -6.36 6.23 -1.83
N ILE A 28 -7.17 5.74 -0.91
CA ILE A 28 -7.49 4.31 -0.83
C ILE A 28 -8.68 4.07 -1.75
N ASP A 29 -8.46 3.36 -2.84
CA ASP A 29 -9.50 3.09 -3.83
C ASP A 29 -10.27 1.80 -3.53
N HIS A 30 -9.59 0.81 -2.94
CA HIS A 30 -10.21 -0.48 -2.59
C HIS A 30 -9.42 -1.17 -1.48
N ILE A 31 -10.14 -1.81 -0.56
CA ILE A 31 -9.58 -2.63 0.51
C ILE A 31 -10.34 -3.95 0.58
N ALA A 32 -9.59 -5.04 0.72
CA ALA A 32 -10.12 -6.37 0.98
C ALA A 32 -9.10 -7.16 1.81
N PRO A 33 -9.45 -8.31 2.38
CA PRO A 33 -8.47 -9.13 3.10
C PRO A 33 -7.26 -9.47 2.21
N GLY A 34 -6.07 -9.08 2.64
CA GLY A 34 -4.83 -9.29 1.90
C GLY A 34 -4.67 -8.46 0.62
N ALA A 35 -5.51 -7.45 0.41
CA ALA A 35 -5.50 -6.66 -0.81
C ALA A 35 -5.76 -5.17 -0.53
N ALA A 36 -5.06 -4.31 -1.24
CA ALA A 36 -5.29 -2.87 -1.18
C ALA A 36 -4.93 -2.23 -2.52
N ASP A 37 -5.80 -1.34 -3.00
CA ASP A 37 -5.54 -0.51 -4.17
C ASP A 37 -5.50 0.94 -3.73
N LEU A 38 -4.38 1.60 -3.98
CA LEU A 38 -4.17 3.00 -3.69
C LEU A 38 -3.80 3.74 -4.97
N SER A 39 -3.99 5.05 -4.97
CA SER A 39 -3.57 5.90 -6.09
C SER A 39 -3.01 7.23 -5.59
N MET A 40 -2.19 7.86 -6.44
CA MET A 40 -1.52 9.10 -6.14
C MET A 40 -1.25 9.87 -7.43
N VAL A 41 -1.53 11.17 -7.46
CA VAL A 41 -1.15 12.04 -8.58
C VAL A 41 0.30 12.45 -8.41
N VAL A 42 1.09 12.35 -9.49
CA VAL A 42 2.46 12.84 -9.53
C VAL A 42 2.44 14.37 -9.59
N THR A 43 2.77 15.01 -8.48
CA THR A 43 2.84 16.47 -8.40
C THR A 43 4.20 17.00 -8.86
N ALA A 44 4.29 18.31 -9.10
CA ALA A 44 5.56 18.94 -9.48
C ALA A 44 6.66 18.72 -8.44
N ALA A 45 6.31 18.70 -7.15
CA ALA A 45 7.25 18.47 -6.04
C ALA A 45 7.84 17.04 -6.03
N MET A 46 7.22 16.10 -6.75
CA MET A 46 7.67 14.70 -6.82
C MET A 46 8.60 14.44 -8.01
N LEU A 47 8.88 15.45 -8.86
CA LEU A 47 9.69 15.25 -10.05
C LEU A 47 11.18 15.27 -9.71
N ASN A 48 11.93 14.39 -10.39
CA ASN A 48 13.38 14.41 -10.36
C ASN A 48 13.94 15.37 -11.44
N GLY A 49 15.28 15.42 -11.59
CA GLY A 49 15.94 16.27 -12.56
C GLY A 49 15.65 15.93 -14.02
N HIS A 50 15.06 14.77 -14.30
CA HIS A 50 14.62 14.38 -15.65
C HIS A 50 13.15 14.78 -15.94
N GLY A 51 12.46 15.41 -14.99
CA GLY A 51 11.05 15.79 -15.15
C GLY A 51 10.06 14.64 -15.05
N ILE A 52 10.46 13.53 -14.47
CA ILE A 52 9.59 12.37 -14.21
C ILE A 52 9.51 12.10 -12.72
N ALA A 53 8.54 11.30 -12.31
CA ALA A 53 8.35 10.96 -10.90
C ALA A 53 9.63 10.37 -10.32
N HIS A 54 10.11 10.96 -9.22
CA HIS A 54 11.24 10.41 -8.47
C HIS A 54 10.85 9.02 -7.92
N GLY A 55 11.76 8.04 -8.07
CA GLY A 55 11.52 6.67 -7.67
C GLY A 55 11.12 6.50 -6.20
N GLY A 56 11.60 7.38 -5.32
CA GLY A 56 11.23 7.38 -3.91
C GLY A 56 9.74 7.59 -3.66
N TYR A 57 9.05 8.37 -4.50
CA TYR A 57 7.61 8.58 -4.38
C TYR A 57 6.81 7.39 -4.93
N ILE A 58 7.29 6.77 -6.00
CA ILE A 58 6.72 5.52 -6.51
C ILE A 58 6.85 4.43 -5.45
N PHE A 59 8.01 4.33 -4.81
CA PHE A 59 8.26 3.41 -3.70
C PHE A 59 7.27 3.66 -2.54
N THR A 60 7.07 4.91 -2.16
CA THR A 60 6.17 5.26 -1.03
C THR A 60 4.74 4.84 -1.34
N LEU A 61 4.26 5.07 -2.58
CA LEU A 61 2.92 4.62 -2.98
C LEU A 61 2.79 3.10 -2.89
N ALA A 62 3.76 2.36 -3.42
CA ALA A 62 3.77 0.90 -3.38
C ALA A 62 3.86 0.39 -1.93
N ASP A 63 4.67 1.01 -1.10
CA ASP A 63 4.85 0.64 0.30
C ASP A 63 3.58 0.90 1.12
N SER A 64 2.88 2.01 0.87
CA SER A 64 1.59 2.27 1.51
C SER A 64 0.54 1.23 1.11
N ALA A 65 0.43 0.88 -0.17
CA ALA A 65 -0.48 -0.17 -0.61
C ALA A 65 -0.15 -1.51 0.05
N PHE A 66 1.13 -1.87 0.12
CA PHE A 66 1.61 -3.05 0.85
C PHE A 66 1.20 -3.01 2.32
N ALA A 67 1.39 -1.87 2.99
CA ALA A 67 1.07 -1.71 4.40
C ALA A 67 -0.43 -1.93 4.67
N PHE A 68 -1.31 -1.34 3.87
CA PHE A 68 -2.75 -1.53 4.03
C PHE A 68 -3.18 -2.97 3.76
N ALA A 69 -2.54 -3.66 2.80
CA ALA A 69 -2.84 -5.06 2.51
C ALA A 69 -2.41 -5.98 3.65
N CYS A 70 -1.18 -5.86 4.16
CA CYS A 70 -0.67 -6.74 5.20
C CYS A 70 -1.29 -6.47 6.58
N ASN A 71 -1.86 -5.29 6.80
CA ASN A 71 -2.56 -4.94 8.03
C ASN A 71 -4.07 -5.13 7.97
N SER A 72 -4.60 -5.78 6.93
CA SER A 72 -6.05 -5.90 6.71
C SER A 72 -6.75 -6.91 7.63
N TYR A 73 -6.01 -7.56 8.52
CA TYR A 73 -6.54 -8.61 9.39
C TYR A 73 -6.73 -8.16 10.84
N ASN A 74 -6.66 -6.86 11.10
CA ASN A 74 -6.66 -6.28 12.45
C ASN A 74 -5.54 -6.85 13.34
N GLN A 75 -4.41 -7.14 12.71
CA GLN A 75 -3.18 -7.56 13.38
C GLN A 75 -2.06 -6.64 12.92
N LEU A 76 -1.37 -5.99 13.86
CA LEU A 76 -0.26 -5.10 13.51
C LEU A 76 0.81 -5.87 12.76
N ALA A 77 1.21 -5.34 11.61
CA ALA A 77 2.28 -5.87 10.78
C ALA A 77 3.19 -4.73 10.32
N VAL A 78 4.47 -5.02 10.24
CA VAL A 78 5.49 -4.09 9.78
C VAL A 78 6.25 -4.66 8.59
N ALA A 79 6.83 -3.79 7.78
CA ALA A 79 7.71 -4.20 6.70
C ALA A 79 9.02 -4.76 7.29
N GLN A 80 9.43 -5.91 6.79
CA GLN A 80 10.71 -6.53 7.15
C GLN A 80 11.74 -6.35 6.03
N GLN A 81 11.29 -6.50 4.78
CA GLN A 81 12.12 -6.30 3.60
C GLN A 81 11.24 -5.88 2.44
N ASN A 82 11.70 -4.91 1.66
CA ASN A 82 11.03 -4.48 0.45
C ASN A 82 12.03 -4.44 -0.69
N GLN A 83 11.57 -4.77 -1.89
CA GLN A 83 12.35 -4.58 -3.11
C GLN A 83 11.45 -4.03 -4.20
N ILE A 84 12.01 -3.24 -5.09
CA ILE A 84 11.29 -2.62 -6.20
C ILE A 84 12.14 -2.64 -7.46
N SER A 85 11.48 -2.87 -8.60
CA SER A 85 12.06 -2.71 -9.93
C SER A 85 11.27 -1.65 -10.68
N TYR A 86 11.94 -0.63 -11.19
CA TYR A 86 11.35 0.44 -11.97
C TYR A 86 11.44 0.10 -13.46
N LEU A 87 10.30 0.05 -14.15
CA LEU A 87 10.20 -0.43 -15.53
C LEU A 87 9.87 0.68 -16.52
N ALA A 88 9.14 1.71 -16.11
CA ALA A 88 8.72 2.82 -16.94
C ALA A 88 8.59 4.09 -16.09
N PRO A 89 8.77 5.30 -16.68
CA PRO A 89 8.62 6.54 -15.93
C PRO A 89 7.17 6.84 -15.58
N GLY A 90 6.97 7.41 -14.38
CA GLY A 90 5.75 8.08 -14.01
C GLY A 90 5.77 9.52 -14.52
N LYS A 91 4.71 9.95 -15.18
CA LYS A 91 4.66 11.27 -15.82
C LYS A 91 4.11 12.33 -14.88
N ALA A 92 4.61 13.57 -15.03
CA ALA A 92 4.07 14.69 -14.28
C ALA A 92 2.55 14.83 -14.50
N GLY A 93 1.80 14.96 -13.43
CA GLY A 93 0.34 15.15 -13.47
C GLY A 93 -0.48 13.89 -13.64
N GLU A 94 0.13 12.73 -13.93
CA GLU A 94 -0.65 11.50 -14.04
C GLU A 94 -0.94 10.88 -12.68
N ARG A 95 -2.04 10.15 -12.62
CA ARG A 95 -2.38 9.35 -11.45
C ARG A 95 -1.78 7.97 -11.58
N LEU A 96 -0.96 7.59 -10.61
CA LEU A 96 -0.40 6.25 -10.49
C LEU A 96 -1.31 5.40 -9.62
N HIS A 97 -1.47 4.13 -10.00
CA HIS A 97 -2.25 3.14 -9.26
C HIS A 97 -1.34 2.04 -8.74
N ALA A 98 -1.47 1.69 -7.47
CA ALA A 98 -0.74 0.60 -6.83
C ALA A 98 -1.74 -0.46 -6.36
N ALA A 99 -1.59 -1.67 -6.88
CA ALA A 99 -2.43 -2.82 -6.51
C ALA A 99 -1.60 -3.82 -5.72
N ALA A 100 -1.84 -3.92 -4.41
CA ALA A 100 -1.17 -4.85 -3.52
C ALA A 100 -2.01 -6.12 -3.35
N ARG A 101 -1.35 -7.28 -3.50
CA ARG A 101 -2.00 -8.61 -3.39
C ARG A 101 -1.14 -9.55 -2.60
N GLU A 102 -1.75 -10.21 -1.61
CA GLU A 102 -1.10 -11.23 -0.81
C GLU A 102 -0.73 -12.43 -1.68
N GLN A 103 0.52 -12.87 -1.57
CA GLN A 103 1.03 -14.06 -2.23
C GLN A 103 1.14 -15.24 -1.27
N SER A 104 1.51 -14.96 -0.02
CA SER A 104 1.65 -15.98 1.01
C SER A 104 1.49 -15.33 2.38
N ARG A 105 0.86 -16.04 3.30
CA ARG A 105 0.79 -15.66 4.70
C ARG A 105 0.95 -16.93 5.54
N THR A 106 2.12 -17.07 6.16
CA THR A 106 2.49 -18.27 6.92
C THR A 106 3.09 -17.85 8.25
N GLY A 107 2.46 -18.27 9.36
CA GLY A 107 2.90 -17.87 10.68
C GLY A 107 2.80 -16.36 10.85
N ARG A 108 3.93 -15.71 11.19
CA ARG A 108 4.03 -14.27 11.40
C ARG A 108 4.53 -13.51 10.18
N SER A 109 4.80 -14.22 9.08
CA SER A 109 5.36 -13.64 7.86
C SER A 109 4.34 -13.62 6.73
N GLY A 110 4.39 -12.57 5.91
CA GLY A 110 3.58 -12.44 4.70
C GLY A 110 4.40 -11.92 3.54
N VAL A 111 4.07 -12.37 2.33
CA VAL A 111 4.67 -11.87 1.09
C VAL A 111 3.56 -11.24 0.26
N TYR A 112 3.81 -10.02 -0.20
CA TYR A 112 2.84 -9.22 -0.95
C TYR A 112 3.51 -8.67 -2.21
N ASP A 113 2.83 -8.78 -3.34
CA ASP A 113 3.27 -8.16 -4.58
C ASP A 113 2.42 -6.93 -4.86
N VAL A 114 3.09 -5.84 -5.26
CA VAL A 114 2.44 -4.61 -5.65
C VAL A 114 2.84 -4.28 -7.07
N THR A 115 1.84 -4.08 -7.93
CA THR A 115 2.04 -3.58 -9.29
C THR A 115 1.64 -2.11 -9.34
N VAL A 116 2.55 -1.25 -9.77
CA VAL A 116 2.27 0.16 -9.99
C VAL A 116 2.07 0.40 -11.47
N THR A 117 0.93 0.97 -11.85
CA THR A 117 0.57 1.25 -13.23
C THR A 117 0.28 2.74 -13.45
N GLY A 118 0.50 3.23 -14.67
CA GLY A 118 0.10 4.55 -15.11
C GLY A 118 -1.35 4.57 -15.62
N GLU A 119 -1.82 5.76 -16.03
CA GLU A 119 -3.20 5.96 -16.50
C GLU A 119 -3.51 5.17 -17.77
N ASP A 120 -2.51 4.92 -18.61
CA ASP A 120 -2.63 4.13 -19.84
C ASP A 120 -2.49 2.61 -19.61
N GLY A 121 -2.34 2.18 -18.36
CA GLY A 121 -2.21 0.78 -17.99
C GLY A 121 -0.79 0.22 -18.10
N ARG A 122 0.21 1.04 -18.50
CA ARG A 122 1.59 0.56 -18.55
C ARG A 122 2.10 0.25 -17.14
N THR A 123 2.89 -0.81 -17.01
CA THR A 123 3.54 -1.15 -15.75
C THR A 123 4.71 -0.21 -15.49
N ILE A 124 4.64 0.53 -14.40
CA ILE A 124 5.68 1.48 -13.99
C ILE A 124 6.69 0.84 -13.07
N ALA A 125 6.22 0.03 -12.10
CA ALA A 125 7.09 -0.64 -11.16
C ALA A 125 6.47 -1.93 -10.64
N LEU A 126 7.34 -2.86 -10.26
CA LEU A 126 6.99 -4.08 -9.55
C LEU A 126 7.68 -4.05 -8.19
N PHE A 127 6.90 -4.29 -7.15
CA PHE A 127 7.34 -4.21 -5.75
C PHE A 127 6.98 -5.51 -5.05
N ARG A 128 7.88 -6.00 -4.21
CA ARG A 128 7.57 -7.11 -3.30
C ARG A 128 7.92 -6.72 -1.89
N GLY A 129 6.95 -6.86 -0.97
CA GLY A 129 7.14 -6.64 0.45
C GLY A 129 7.05 -7.93 1.24
N LEU A 130 7.95 -8.08 2.20
CA LEU A 130 7.90 -9.12 3.22
C LEU A 130 7.48 -8.48 4.53
N SER A 131 6.34 -8.92 5.07
CA SER A 131 5.79 -8.40 6.32
C SER A 131 6.06 -9.34 7.48
N ARG A 132 6.01 -8.78 8.69
CA ARG A 132 6.05 -9.51 9.93
C ARG A 132 4.99 -8.97 10.88
N THR A 133 4.15 -9.84 11.44
CA THR A 133 3.20 -9.44 12.46
C THR A 133 3.91 -9.18 13.79
N ILE A 134 3.43 -8.17 14.50
CA ILE A 134 3.87 -7.81 15.83
C ILE A 134 2.66 -7.79 16.76
N LYS A 135 2.89 -7.67 18.06
CA LYS A 135 1.80 -7.66 19.04
C LYS A 135 0.94 -6.41 18.89
N GLY A 136 -0.37 -6.58 18.89
CA GLY A 136 -1.34 -5.50 18.92
C GLY A 136 -2.32 -5.54 17.75
N HIS A 137 -3.31 -4.67 17.84
CA HIS A 137 -4.41 -4.54 16.87
C HIS A 137 -4.60 -3.08 16.51
N HIS A 138 -5.30 -2.82 15.40
CA HIS A 138 -5.63 -1.46 14.95
C HIS A 138 -6.86 -0.90 15.66
N PHE A 139 -7.79 -1.78 16.01
CA PHE A 139 -9.02 -1.44 16.74
C PHE A 139 -9.45 -2.63 17.60
N GLU A 140 -10.27 -2.37 18.60
CA GLU A 140 -10.81 -3.45 19.44
C GLU A 140 -12.01 -4.08 18.75
N GLU A 141 -11.97 -5.42 18.63
CA GLU A 141 -13.12 -6.21 18.21
C GLU A 141 -13.90 -6.63 19.44
N GLU A 142 -15.25 -6.45 19.37
CA GLU A 142 -16.11 -7.00 20.41
C GLU A 142 -16.04 -8.53 20.34
N MET A 143 -15.70 -9.13 21.47
CA MET A 143 -15.77 -10.59 21.60
C MET A 143 -17.24 -10.98 21.62
N THR A 144 -17.67 -11.73 20.62
CA THR A 144 -18.99 -12.36 20.65
C THR A 144 -19.01 -13.37 21.80
N PRO A 145 -19.98 -13.30 22.74
CA PRO A 145 -20.05 -14.24 23.82
C PRO A 145 -20.31 -15.68 23.34
#